data_74ac15eb90f34671d516db1305867630
#
_entry.id   74ac15eb90f34671d516db1305867630
#
_cell.length_a   1.000
_cell.length_b   1.000
_cell.length_c   1.000
_cell.angle_alpha   90.00
_cell.angle_beta   90.00
_cell.angle_gamma   90.00
#
_symmetry.space_group_name_H-M   'P 1'
#
loop_
_entity.id
_entity.type
_entity.pdbx_description
1 polymer ?
#
loop_
_entity_poly.entity_id
_entity_poly.type
_entity_poly.pdbx_seq_one_letter_code
_entity_poly.pdbx_strand_id
1 'polypeptide(L)'
;MAYVVTQNCCNDATCVAVCPVDCIHPTPAEREYRRTEMLYIDPAACIDCGACSDVCPVDAIVPGDAVVPDIDRYRDINAEYFQRNPRTASPGAHVQPLPPAIATAGVSDPPPLRVAIVGSGPSAFYAAEELLARRDIAAEVTMFERLPVAGGLVRFGVAPDHWHTKTVDRVFDRTARRDGFTFHLGVEVGRDVTVEEVLGHHHAVIHASGASGDRRLGVPGEDLPGSHAAREFVAWYNGHPDHADRSFDLAGSRAVVVGNGNVALDVARILVSDVETLRRTDIADHALSALADSRIEEVVVLGRRGPEHAACTTPELLALGSLPGIDVLVDGVVDAGPDAPTKLQILADYSRRTPTPGNRRIVLRFGCTPTEAAGAGRVEALLVADTESGARDSIECGLVLRAVGYRGLPIPGLPFDDAGGTVANVAGRVVEPDTGNPVAGQYVAGWIKRGATGVIGTNRYCAAETVESLLADHREGRLTTPAGSTADLTALVRARRPDALGGGDWRAIDRHEREQGRTAGRPRVKIVDAAVAFEVGAAARVSR
;
A
#
# COMPACT_ATOMS: atom_id res chain seq x y z
N MET A 1 -4.24 30.85 -8.62
CA MET A 1 -5.40 30.03 -8.11
C MET A 1 -4.80 28.98 -7.18
N ALA A 2 -5.43 28.70 -6.02
CA ALA A 2 -4.88 27.76 -5.05
C ALA A 2 -4.53 26.41 -5.68
N TYR A 3 -3.45 25.78 -5.23
CA TYR A 3 -3.13 24.41 -5.61
C TYR A 3 -4.17 23.42 -5.04
N VAL A 4 -4.29 22.27 -5.68
CA VAL A 4 -5.30 21.25 -5.38
C VAL A 4 -4.63 19.89 -5.28
N VAL A 5 -4.97 19.12 -4.25
CA VAL A 5 -4.56 17.73 -4.11
C VAL A 5 -5.55 16.84 -4.84
N THR A 6 -5.04 15.87 -5.62
CA THR A 6 -5.82 14.96 -6.46
C THR A 6 -5.70 13.50 -6.00
N GLN A 7 -6.31 12.56 -6.73
CA GLN A 7 -6.37 11.12 -6.44
C GLN A 7 -5.03 10.48 -6.07
N ASN A 8 -3.95 10.89 -6.71
CA ASN A 8 -2.64 10.23 -6.53
C ASN A 8 -2.04 10.41 -5.13
N CYS A 9 -2.63 11.22 -4.25
CA CYS A 9 -2.08 11.53 -2.94
C CYS A 9 -1.80 10.26 -2.13
N CYS A 10 -0.54 10.07 -1.74
CA CYS A 10 -0.10 8.94 -0.93
C CYS A 10 -0.03 9.24 0.58
N ASN A 11 -0.39 10.46 1.01
CA ASN A 11 -0.35 10.94 2.40
C ASN A 11 1.05 10.86 3.06
N ASP A 12 2.13 11.07 2.30
CA ASP A 12 3.48 11.04 2.87
C ASP A 12 3.85 12.32 3.64
N ALA A 13 3.01 13.35 3.52
CA ALA A 13 3.11 14.66 4.17
C ALA A 13 4.41 15.44 3.89
N THR A 14 5.19 15.09 2.86
CA THR A 14 6.36 15.89 2.46
C THR A 14 5.97 17.31 2.09
N CYS A 15 4.80 17.49 1.47
CA CYS A 15 4.24 18.79 1.10
C CYS A 15 3.88 19.67 2.30
N VAL A 16 3.51 19.08 3.45
CA VAL A 16 3.18 19.82 4.68
C VAL A 16 4.40 20.59 5.19
N ALA A 17 5.57 19.93 5.20
CA ALA A 17 6.79 20.50 5.75
C ALA A 17 7.32 21.72 4.96
N VAL A 18 6.95 21.86 3.69
CA VAL A 18 7.42 22.96 2.81
C VAL A 18 6.39 24.07 2.62
N CYS A 19 5.17 23.91 3.15
CA CYS A 19 4.13 24.92 3.01
C CYS A 19 4.41 26.12 3.90
N PRO A 20 4.69 27.32 3.36
CA PRO A 20 5.06 28.49 4.16
C PRO A 20 3.90 29.10 4.96
N VAL A 21 2.67 28.74 4.61
CA VAL A 21 1.45 29.28 5.23
C VAL A 21 0.63 28.21 5.96
N ASP A 22 1.19 27.00 6.12
CA ASP A 22 0.56 25.89 6.84
C ASP A 22 -0.90 25.65 6.39
N CYS A 23 -1.11 25.59 5.07
CA CYS A 23 -2.44 25.39 4.48
C CYS A 23 -2.75 23.96 4.06
N ILE A 24 -1.88 22.98 4.39
CA ILE A 24 -2.03 21.58 3.98
C ILE A 24 -2.35 20.72 5.19
N HIS A 25 -3.53 20.12 5.22
CA HIS A 25 -4.05 19.35 6.34
C HIS A 25 -4.76 18.06 5.90
N PRO A 26 -4.97 17.09 6.84
CA PRO A 26 -4.42 17.10 8.20
C PRO A 26 -2.90 16.90 8.20
N THR A 27 -2.21 17.50 9.17
CA THR A 27 -0.78 17.28 9.40
C THR A 27 -0.54 15.97 10.17
N PRO A 28 0.67 15.38 10.13
CA PRO A 28 0.99 14.16 10.90
C PRO A 28 0.75 14.27 12.41
N ALA A 29 0.74 15.48 12.97
CA ALA A 29 0.46 15.72 14.38
C ALA A 29 -1.05 15.69 14.72
N GLU A 30 -1.92 15.83 13.74
CA GLU A 30 -3.37 15.85 13.92
C GLU A 30 -3.96 14.44 13.97
N ARG A 31 -5.00 14.24 14.79
CA ARG A 31 -5.63 12.92 14.97
C ARG A 31 -6.27 12.41 13.69
N GLU A 32 -6.78 13.31 12.87
CA GLU A 32 -7.46 13.08 11.59
C GLU A 32 -6.51 12.47 10.56
N TYR A 33 -5.20 12.75 10.63
CA TYR A 33 -4.19 12.26 9.70
C TYR A 33 -4.19 10.73 9.55
N ARG A 34 -4.46 10.01 10.62
CA ARG A 34 -4.48 8.53 10.61
C ARG A 34 -5.67 7.95 9.84
N ARG A 35 -6.70 8.75 9.58
CA ARG A 35 -7.97 8.34 8.99
C ARG A 35 -8.30 9.09 7.71
N THR A 36 -7.49 10.08 7.34
CA THR A 36 -7.74 10.88 6.16
C THR A 36 -7.56 10.06 4.87
N GLU A 37 -8.40 10.32 3.89
CA GLU A 37 -8.32 9.69 2.57
C GLU A 37 -7.17 10.25 1.74
N MET A 38 -6.89 11.55 1.86
CA MET A 38 -5.80 12.28 1.24
C MET A 38 -5.46 13.50 2.11
N LEU A 39 -4.46 14.27 1.76
CA LEU A 39 -4.26 15.61 2.30
C LEU A 39 -5.08 16.63 1.49
N TYR A 40 -5.32 17.78 2.08
CA TYR A 40 -6.15 18.83 1.48
C TYR A 40 -5.44 20.18 1.59
N ILE A 41 -5.58 21.02 0.57
CA ILE A 41 -5.06 22.38 0.57
C ILE A 41 -6.23 23.34 0.81
N ASP A 42 -6.09 24.20 1.82
CA ASP A 42 -7.06 25.25 2.11
C ASP A 42 -7.02 26.33 1.02
N PRO A 43 -8.07 26.44 0.18
CA PRO A 43 -8.09 27.43 -0.89
C PRO A 43 -8.10 28.88 -0.40
N ALA A 44 -8.51 29.12 0.85
CA ALA A 44 -8.55 30.47 1.43
C ALA A 44 -7.17 30.90 1.97
N ALA A 45 -6.33 29.96 2.40
CA ALA A 45 -5.02 30.23 2.98
C ALA A 45 -3.86 30.04 1.98
N CYS A 46 -4.05 29.27 0.91
CA CYS A 46 -3.01 29.00 -0.09
C CYS A 46 -2.57 30.26 -0.84
N ILE A 47 -1.27 30.50 -0.87
CA ILE A 47 -0.65 31.65 -1.55
C ILE A 47 -0.11 31.32 -2.94
N ASP A 48 -0.42 30.14 -3.49
CA ASP A 48 -0.07 29.71 -4.86
C ASP A 48 1.44 29.66 -5.15
N CYS A 49 2.25 29.31 -4.16
CA CYS A 49 3.72 29.33 -4.29
C CYS A 49 4.32 28.09 -4.98
N GLY A 50 3.59 27.00 -5.14
CA GLY A 50 4.03 25.78 -5.85
C GLY A 50 4.96 24.85 -5.07
N ALA A 51 5.52 25.25 -3.92
CA ALA A 51 6.51 24.45 -3.18
C ALA A 51 6.02 23.03 -2.84
N CYS A 52 4.75 22.86 -2.58
CA CYS A 52 4.14 21.57 -2.28
C CYS A 52 4.10 20.63 -3.50
N SER A 53 3.89 21.18 -4.69
CA SER A 53 3.92 20.43 -5.95
C SER A 53 5.33 19.94 -6.28
N ASP A 54 6.36 20.79 -6.08
CA ASP A 54 7.76 20.46 -6.39
C ASP A 54 8.31 19.29 -5.57
N VAL A 55 7.81 19.09 -4.35
CA VAL A 55 8.27 18.02 -3.45
C VAL A 55 7.37 16.79 -3.43
N CYS A 56 6.23 16.82 -4.10
CA CYS A 56 5.28 15.72 -4.10
C CYS A 56 5.88 14.48 -4.81
N PRO A 57 6.09 13.35 -4.12
CA PRO A 57 6.75 12.20 -4.72
C PRO A 57 5.88 11.46 -5.75
N VAL A 58 4.59 11.78 -5.82
CA VAL A 58 3.58 11.08 -6.63
C VAL A 58 2.81 12.02 -7.55
N ASP A 59 3.27 13.26 -7.72
CA ASP A 59 2.68 14.29 -8.59
C ASP A 59 1.16 14.49 -8.33
N ALA A 60 0.73 14.41 -7.07
CA ALA A 60 -0.67 14.53 -6.69
C ALA A 60 -1.16 15.97 -6.55
N ILE A 61 -0.27 16.97 -6.58
CA ILE A 61 -0.59 18.37 -6.34
C ILE A 61 -0.43 19.16 -7.64
N VAL A 62 -1.51 19.76 -8.08
CA VAL A 62 -1.55 20.52 -9.33
C VAL A 62 -2.09 21.94 -9.09
N PRO A 63 -1.77 22.92 -9.96
CA PRO A 63 -2.44 24.22 -9.94
C PRO A 63 -3.95 24.05 -10.09
N GLY A 64 -4.73 24.87 -9.41
CA GLY A 64 -6.18 24.77 -9.43
C GLY A 64 -6.83 25.08 -10.79
N ASP A 65 -6.10 25.64 -11.75
CA ASP A 65 -6.50 25.88 -13.14
C ASP A 65 -5.91 24.85 -14.13
N ALA A 66 -5.26 23.81 -13.62
CA ALA A 66 -4.71 22.74 -14.46
C ALA A 66 -5.81 22.05 -15.28
N VAL A 67 -5.49 21.67 -16.51
CA VAL A 67 -6.38 20.90 -17.37
C VAL A 67 -6.20 19.41 -17.05
N VAL A 68 -6.83 18.98 -15.97
CA VAL A 68 -6.89 17.56 -15.57
C VAL A 68 -8.35 17.13 -15.39
N PRO A 69 -8.67 15.84 -15.59
CA PRO A 69 -10.03 15.34 -15.36
C PRO A 69 -10.53 15.68 -13.96
N ASP A 70 -11.80 16.06 -13.86
CA ASP A 70 -12.49 16.30 -12.59
C ASP A 70 -11.87 17.36 -11.66
N ILE A 71 -11.04 18.30 -12.19
CA ILE A 71 -10.35 19.32 -11.37
C ILE A 71 -11.31 20.13 -10.50
N ASP A 72 -12.49 20.47 -11.02
CA ASP A 72 -13.50 21.23 -10.28
C ASP A 72 -14.00 20.44 -9.07
N ARG A 73 -14.21 19.14 -9.23
CA ARG A 73 -14.60 18.26 -8.12
C ARG A 73 -13.48 18.12 -7.08
N TYR A 74 -12.21 18.07 -7.50
CA TYR A 74 -11.09 18.08 -6.56
C TYR A 74 -10.96 19.40 -5.81
N ARG A 75 -11.27 20.53 -6.44
CA ARG A 75 -11.38 21.83 -5.75
C ARG A 75 -12.45 21.77 -4.65
N ASP A 76 -13.63 21.22 -4.98
CA ASP A 76 -14.72 21.06 -4.04
C ASP A 76 -14.33 20.16 -2.86
N ILE A 77 -13.71 19.01 -3.15
CA ILE A 77 -13.22 18.06 -2.13
C ILE A 77 -12.21 18.71 -1.18
N ASN A 78 -11.24 19.48 -1.73
CA ASN A 78 -10.27 20.19 -0.91
C ASN A 78 -10.94 21.26 -0.04
N ALA A 79 -11.85 22.05 -0.60
CA ALA A 79 -12.57 23.09 0.13
C ALA A 79 -13.51 22.51 1.19
N GLU A 80 -14.22 21.43 0.90
CA GLU A 80 -15.15 20.76 1.82
C GLU A 80 -14.47 20.29 3.10
N TYR A 81 -13.23 19.79 3.00
CA TYR A 81 -12.46 19.39 4.18
C TYR A 81 -12.37 20.53 5.21
N PHE A 82 -12.04 21.74 4.78
CA PHE A 82 -11.89 22.90 5.67
C PHE A 82 -13.22 23.48 6.14
N GLN A 83 -14.29 23.32 5.38
CA GLN A 83 -15.64 23.68 5.84
C GLN A 83 -16.09 22.78 7.00
N ARG A 84 -15.76 21.48 6.94
CA ARG A 84 -16.08 20.50 7.99
C ARG A 84 -15.10 20.53 9.16
N ASN A 85 -13.87 20.95 8.92
CA ASN A 85 -12.79 21.05 9.91
C ASN A 85 -12.28 22.50 9.96
N PRO A 86 -13.11 23.46 10.45
CA PRO A 86 -12.71 24.86 10.47
C PRO A 86 -11.48 25.03 11.39
N ARG A 87 -10.46 25.67 10.86
CA ARG A 87 -9.23 25.95 11.62
C ARG A 87 -9.50 27.08 12.62
N THR A 88 -9.23 26.84 13.88
CA THR A 88 -8.98 27.93 14.83
C THR A 88 -7.64 28.52 14.45
N ALA A 89 -7.62 29.74 13.94
CA ALA A 89 -6.43 30.42 13.48
C ALA A 89 -5.34 30.38 14.57
N SER A 90 -4.32 29.56 14.35
CA SER A 90 -3.03 29.71 15.02
C SER A 90 -2.13 30.47 14.05
N PRO A 91 -1.82 31.73 14.30
CA PRO A 91 -0.80 32.42 13.54
C PRO A 91 0.56 31.94 14.02
N GLY A 92 1.16 31.05 13.27
CA GLY A 92 2.50 30.57 13.57
C GLY A 92 2.87 29.47 12.59
N ALA A 93 3.61 29.80 11.56
CA ALA A 93 4.30 28.82 10.75
C ALA A 93 5.07 27.90 11.71
N HIS A 94 4.62 26.66 11.87
CA HIS A 94 5.46 25.60 12.41
C HIS A 94 6.48 25.20 11.33
N VAL A 95 7.38 26.11 11.01
CA VAL A 95 8.71 25.71 10.57
C VAL A 95 9.26 24.96 11.77
N GLN A 96 9.23 23.63 11.75
CA GLN A 96 10.04 22.88 12.71
C GLN A 96 11.47 23.39 12.50
N PRO A 97 12.07 24.04 13.51
CA PRO A 97 13.46 24.44 13.39
C PRO A 97 14.23 23.17 13.09
N LEU A 98 15.05 23.17 12.04
CA LEU A 98 16.09 22.16 11.90
C LEU A 98 16.77 22.02 13.27
N PRO A 99 16.82 20.82 13.86
CA PRO A 99 17.47 20.67 15.15
C PRO A 99 18.87 21.27 15.05
N PRO A 100 19.31 22.06 16.04
CA PRO A 100 20.59 22.73 15.99
C PRO A 100 21.68 21.70 15.71
N ALA A 101 22.58 22.02 14.79
CA ALA A 101 23.75 21.20 14.53
C ALA A 101 24.52 21.06 15.85
N ILE A 102 24.47 19.87 16.47
CA ILE A 102 25.25 19.58 17.66
C ILE A 102 26.70 19.57 17.18
N ALA A 103 27.48 20.54 17.67
CA ALA A 103 28.90 20.57 17.42
C ALA A 103 29.51 19.27 18.00
N THR A 104 30.09 18.45 17.18
CA THR A 104 30.83 17.27 17.56
C THR A 104 32.13 17.74 18.24
N ALA A 105 32.08 17.88 19.56
CA ALA A 105 33.31 17.91 20.36
C ALA A 105 33.87 16.49 20.35
N GLY A 106 35.16 16.34 20.00
CA GLY A 106 35.88 15.08 19.82
C GLY A 106 35.79 14.11 21.00
N VAL A 107 34.78 13.25 20.91
CA VAL A 107 34.68 12.02 21.70
C VAL A 107 34.72 10.90 20.66
N SER A 108 35.47 9.84 20.94
CA SER A 108 35.44 8.64 20.11
C SER A 108 33.99 8.28 19.81
N ASP A 109 33.58 8.33 18.51
CA ASP A 109 32.23 8.07 18.12
C ASP A 109 31.76 6.72 18.70
N PRO A 110 30.64 6.67 19.43
CA PRO A 110 30.11 5.40 19.90
C PRO A 110 29.85 4.49 18.68
N PRO A 111 30.01 3.16 18.84
CA PRO A 111 29.72 2.25 17.74
C PRO A 111 28.28 2.48 17.23
N PRO A 112 28.05 2.38 15.93
CA PRO A 112 26.74 2.67 15.34
C PRO A 112 25.65 1.76 15.89
N LEU A 113 24.45 2.30 16.06
CA LEU A 113 23.26 1.54 16.37
C LEU A 113 22.90 0.65 15.16
N ARG A 114 23.05 -0.66 15.32
CA ARG A 114 22.77 -1.65 14.27
C ARG A 114 21.33 -2.14 14.40
N VAL A 115 20.51 -1.91 13.36
CA VAL A 115 19.11 -2.31 13.32
C VAL A 115 18.84 -3.16 12.08
N ALA A 116 18.26 -4.35 12.29
CA ALA A 116 17.76 -5.15 11.20
C ALA A 116 16.30 -4.80 10.90
N ILE A 117 15.91 -4.81 9.63
CA ILE A 117 14.53 -4.61 9.19
C ILE A 117 14.11 -5.79 8.31
N VAL A 118 13.03 -6.48 8.69
CA VAL A 118 12.51 -7.65 7.98
C VAL A 118 11.30 -7.24 7.14
N GLY A 119 11.42 -7.34 5.82
CA GLY A 119 10.51 -6.82 4.80
C GLY A 119 11.08 -5.58 4.11
N SER A 120 10.60 -5.29 2.90
CA SER A 120 11.03 -4.16 2.06
C SER A 120 9.86 -3.34 1.51
N GLY A 121 8.71 -3.34 2.20
CA GLY A 121 7.57 -2.50 1.88
C GLY A 121 7.74 -1.06 2.40
N PRO A 122 6.71 -0.20 2.22
CA PRO A 122 6.77 1.21 2.65
C PRO A 122 7.18 1.41 4.11
N SER A 123 6.64 0.60 5.04
CA SER A 123 6.97 0.72 6.46
C SER A 123 8.45 0.46 6.74
N ALA A 124 9.05 -0.50 6.03
CA ALA A 124 10.46 -0.84 6.15
C ALA A 124 11.34 0.32 5.68
N PHE A 125 11.05 0.87 4.50
CA PHE A 125 11.83 2.00 3.96
C PHE A 125 11.67 3.27 4.79
N TYR A 126 10.47 3.57 5.30
CA TYR A 126 10.29 4.71 6.19
C TYR A 126 10.99 4.53 7.53
N ALA A 127 11.03 3.30 8.10
CA ALA A 127 11.81 3.03 9.31
C ALA A 127 13.32 3.18 9.06
N ALA A 128 13.81 2.71 7.91
CA ALA A 128 15.20 2.90 7.51
C ALA A 128 15.54 4.39 7.33
N GLU A 129 14.68 5.15 6.67
CA GLU A 129 14.87 6.59 6.48
C GLU A 129 14.91 7.35 7.81
N GLU A 130 13.98 7.05 8.74
CA GLU A 130 13.93 7.65 10.07
C GLU A 130 15.22 7.39 10.88
N LEU A 131 15.80 6.18 10.77
CA LEU A 131 17.06 5.84 11.44
C LEU A 131 18.26 6.54 10.77
N LEU A 132 18.37 6.46 9.44
CA LEU A 132 19.55 6.92 8.69
C LEU A 132 19.57 8.43 8.46
N ALA A 133 18.45 9.14 8.59
CA ALA A 133 18.39 10.59 8.51
C ALA A 133 18.78 11.29 9.81
N ARG A 134 18.91 10.55 10.93
CA ARG A 134 19.28 11.11 12.23
C ARG A 134 20.70 11.67 12.21
N ARG A 135 20.88 12.77 12.92
CA ARG A 135 22.21 13.40 13.11
C ARG A 135 22.74 13.22 14.54
N ASP A 136 21.85 12.83 15.46
CA ASP A 136 22.15 12.63 16.88
C ASP A 136 22.63 11.21 17.19
N ILE A 137 22.57 10.31 16.22
CA ILE A 137 23.03 8.92 16.36
C ILE A 137 23.55 8.39 15.02
N ALA A 138 24.68 7.70 15.04
CA ALA A 138 25.11 6.90 13.91
C ALA A 138 24.32 5.60 13.87
N ALA A 139 23.70 5.27 12.73
CA ALA A 139 22.91 4.05 12.57
C ALA A 139 23.37 3.24 11.35
N GLU A 140 23.36 1.92 11.49
CA GLU A 140 23.48 0.96 10.39
C GLU A 140 22.18 0.16 10.28
N VAL A 141 21.66 0.07 9.06
CA VAL A 141 20.41 -0.65 8.75
C VAL A 141 20.71 -1.81 7.82
N THR A 142 20.36 -3.03 8.23
CA THR A 142 20.39 -4.22 7.39
C THR A 142 18.95 -4.63 7.07
N MET A 143 18.53 -4.53 5.80
CA MET A 143 17.18 -4.88 5.37
C MET A 143 17.15 -6.24 4.68
N PHE A 144 16.22 -7.10 5.09
CA PHE A 144 15.99 -8.43 4.55
C PHE A 144 14.68 -8.48 3.77
N GLU A 145 14.71 -9.06 2.59
CA GLU A 145 13.53 -9.30 1.77
C GLU A 145 13.60 -10.70 1.15
N ARG A 146 12.53 -11.49 1.26
CA ARG A 146 12.48 -12.85 0.70
C ARG A 146 12.43 -12.90 -0.83
N LEU A 147 11.96 -11.82 -1.46
CA LEU A 147 11.92 -11.70 -2.92
C LEU A 147 13.23 -11.11 -3.46
N PRO A 148 13.56 -11.37 -4.74
CA PRO A 148 14.73 -10.77 -5.38
C PRO A 148 14.57 -9.27 -5.65
N VAL A 149 13.40 -8.71 -5.41
CA VAL A 149 13.05 -7.31 -5.66
C VAL A 149 12.33 -6.71 -4.46
N ALA A 150 12.58 -5.43 -4.21
CA ALA A 150 11.97 -4.69 -3.11
C ALA A 150 10.70 -3.95 -3.53
N GLY A 151 10.03 -3.31 -2.56
CA GLY A 151 8.91 -2.39 -2.73
C GLY A 151 7.58 -2.90 -2.14
N GLY A 152 7.47 -4.18 -1.78
CA GLY A 152 6.26 -4.73 -1.18
C GLY A 152 5.00 -4.39 -2.00
N LEU A 153 3.95 -3.89 -1.33
CA LEU A 153 2.68 -3.55 -1.99
C LEU A 153 2.74 -2.31 -2.91
N VAL A 154 3.77 -1.48 -2.86
CA VAL A 154 3.96 -0.45 -3.89
C VAL A 154 4.19 -1.10 -5.25
N ARG A 155 4.98 -2.18 -5.28
CA ARG A 155 5.24 -2.94 -6.49
C ARG A 155 4.12 -3.93 -6.82
N PHE A 156 3.60 -4.66 -5.81
CA PHE A 156 2.74 -5.83 -6.00
C PHE A 156 1.28 -5.63 -5.57
N GLY A 157 0.92 -4.46 -5.04
CA GLY A 157 -0.42 -4.16 -4.53
C GLY A 157 -1.08 -2.97 -5.21
N VAL A 158 -0.36 -1.87 -5.44
CA VAL A 158 -0.88 -0.71 -6.17
C VAL A 158 -1.24 -1.12 -7.59
N ALA A 159 -2.43 -0.72 -8.05
CA ALA A 159 -2.92 -1.08 -9.38
C ALA A 159 -1.96 -0.59 -10.48
N PRO A 160 -1.83 -1.33 -11.61
CA PRO A 160 -0.86 -1.01 -12.66
C PRO A 160 -1.11 0.35 -13.31
N ASP A 161 -2.34 0.80 -13.39
CA ASP A 161 -2.76 2.08 -13.93
C ASP A 161 -2.57 3.26 -12.95
N HIS A 162 -2.30 3.00 -11.67
CA HIS A 162 -1.91 4.00 -10.67
C HIS A 162 -0.39 4.23 -10.66
N TRP A 163 0.18 4.46 -11.84
CA TRP A 163 1.61 4.61 -12.03
C TRP A 163 2.22 5.73 -11.17
N HIS A 164 1.56 6.88 -11.06
CA HIS A 164 2.05 8.00 -10.26
C HIS A 164 2.22 7.63 -8.80
N THR A 165 1.28 6.89 -8.21
CA THR A 165 1.40 6.39 -6.83
C THR A 165 2.61 5.47 -6.65
N LYS A 166 2.98 4.69 -7.69
CA LYS A 166 4.16 3.81 -7.66
C LYS A 166 5.49 4.57 -7.69
N THR A 167 5.52 5.85 -8.12
CA THR A 167 6.75 6.64 -8.17
C THR A 167 7.36 6.93 -6.79
N VAL A 168 6.65 6.64 -5.70
CA VAL A 168 7.20 6.63 -4.35
C VAL A 168 8.42 5.68 -4.21
N ASP A 169 8.60 4.72 -5.13
CA ASP A 169 9.77 3.85 -5.22
C ASP A 169 11.08 4.65 -5.35
N ARG A 170 11.05 5.88 -5.89
CA ARG A 170 12.19 6.81 -5.95
C ARG A 170 12.67 7.22 -4.55
N VAL A 171 11.74 7.36 -3.60
CA VAL A 171 12.09 7.63 -2.19
C VAL A 171 12.82 6.42 -1.60
N PHE A 172 12.33 5.22 -1.89
CA PHE A 172 12.92 3.96 -1.42
C PHE A 172 14.34 3.73 -1.98
N ASP A 173 14.54 3.97 -3.29
CA ASP A 173 15.88 3.89 -3.90
C ASP A 173 16.86 4.90 -3.28
N ARG A 174 16.40 6.12 -2.98
CA ARG A 174 17.21 7.14 -2.31
C ARG A 174 17.62 6.70 -0.90
N THR A 175 16.70 6.13 -0.12
CA THR A 175 17.00 5.56 1.21
C THR A 175 18.00 4.41 1.11
N ALA A 176 17.82 3.51 0.13
CA ALA A 176 18.72 2.37 -0.10
C ALA A 176 20.13 2.76 -0.60
N ARG A 177 20.38 4.03 -0.95
CA ARG A 177 21.69 4.58 -1.33
C ARG A 177 22.40 5.31 -0.18
N ARG A 178 21.75 5.46 0.97
CA ARG A 178 22.39 6.12 2.12
C ARG A 178 23.55 5.28 2.65
N ASP A 179 24.58 5.94 3.14
CA ASP A 179 25.61 5.31 3.91
C ASP A 179 25.01 4.60 5.13
N GLY A 180 25.55 3.45 5.50
CA GLY A 180 25.02 2.62 6.57
C GLY A 180 23.83 1.72 6.17
N PHE A 181 23.37 1.73 4.91
CA PHE A 181 22.31 0.84 4.44
C PHE A 181 22.85 -0.41 3.73
N THR A 182 22.41 -1.59 4.16
CA THR A 182 22.73 -2.88 3.54
C THR A 182 21.46 -3.64 3.18
N PHE A 183 21.43 -4.23 1.98
CA PHE A 183 20.32 -5.05 1.49
C PHE A 183 20.71 -6.52 1.38
N HIS A 184 19.81 -7.42 1.82
CA HIS A 184 19.81 -8.84 1.55
C HIS A 184 18.45 -9.23 0.93
N LEU A 185 18.41 -9.32 -0.39
CA LEU A 185 17.23 -9.76 -1.16
C LEU A 185 17.34 -11.25 -1.49
N GLY A 186 16.20 -11.93 -1.59
CA GLY A 186 16.14 -13.37 -1.73
C GLY A 186 16.45 -14.12 -0.43
N VAL A 187 16.31 -13.44 0.73
CA VAL A 187 16.61 -13.99 2.05
C VAL A 187 15.39 -13.89 2.94
N GLU A 188 14.88 -15.03 3.37
CA GLU A 188 13.72 -15.12 4.25
C GLU A 188 14.15 -15.35 5.70
N VAL A 189 13.91 -14.34 6.53
CA VAL A 189 14.12 -14.45 7.98
C VAL A 189 13.05 -15.39 8.56
N GLY A 190 13.51 -16.36 9.35
CA GLY A 190 12.70 -17.47 9.85
C GLY A 190 12.88 -18.76 9.08
N ARG A 191 13.49 -18.71 7.87
CA ARG A 191 13.82 -19.89 7.06
C ARG A 191 15.31 -19.97 6.74
N ASP A 192 15.86 -18.95 6.09
CA ASP A 192 17.27 -18.93 5.65
C ASP A 192 18.20 -18.48 6.78
N VAL A 193 17.74 -17.54 7.60
CA VAL A 193 18.37 -17.09 8.85
C VAL A 193 17.29 -16.95 9.91
N THR A 194 17.59 -17.28 11.17
CA THR A 194 16.62 -17.15 12.25
C THR A 194 16.56 -15.72 12.79
N VAL A 195 15.48 -15.38 13.50
CA VAL A 195 15.35 -14.07 14.16
C VAL A 195 16.42 -13.89 15.22
N GLU A 196 16.77 -14.96 15.96
CA GLU A 196 17.80 -14.95 16.99
C GLU A 196 19.19 -14.71 16.38
N GLU A 197 19.51 -15.33 15.23
CA GLU A 197 20.77 -15.07 14.51
C GLU A 197 20.86 -13.62 14.05
N VAL A 198 19.76 -13.08 13.50
CA VAL A 198 19.70 -11.66 13.11
C VAL A 198 19.90 -10.75 14.32
N LEU A 199 19.22 -11.02 15.45
CA LEU A 199 19.34 -10.25 16.68
C LEU A 199 20.74 -10.39 17.31
N GLY A 200 21.40 -11.55 17.16
CA GLY A 200 22.79 -11.75 17.62
C GLY A 200 23.81 -10.81 16.96
N HIS A 201 23.46 -10.19 15.83
CA HIS A 201 24.31 -9.26 15.08
C HIS A 201 23.79 -7.80 15.10
N HIS A 202 22.58 -7.57 15.63
CA HIS A 202 21.93 -6.26 15.71
C HIS A 202 21.44 -5.95 17.12
N HIS A 203 21.33 -4.67 17.45
CA HIS A 203 20.77 -4.22 18.72
C HIS A 203 19.24 -4.42 18.74
N ALA A 204 18.60 -4.36 17.57
CA ALA A 204 17.15 -4.52 17.42
C ALA A 204 16.78 -5.04 16.03
N VAL A 205 15.58 -5.67 15.96
CA VAL A 205 14.92 -6.12 14.73
C VAL A 205 13.55 -5.44 14.63
N ILE A 206 13.28 -4.79 13.50
CA ILE A 206 11.97 -4.22 13.17
C ILE A 206 11.30 -5.14 12.13
N HIS A 207 10.23 -5.83 12.51
CA HIS A 207 9.44 -6.62 11.59
C HIS A 207 8.44 -5.72 10.86
N ALA A 208 8.58 -5.63 9.53
CA ALA A 208 7.76 -4.84 8.63
C ALA A 208 7.21 -5.69 7.47
N SER A 209 6.82 -6.94 7.77
CA SER A 209 6.40 -7.98 6.81
C SER A 209 5.02 -7.72 6.17
N GLY A 210 4.32 -6.66 6.61
CA GLY A 210 3.02 -6.31 6.07
C GLY A 210 1.89 -7.23 6.53
N ALA A 211 0.93 -7.52 5.64
CA ALA A 211 -0.19 -8.42 5.86
C ALA A 211 -0.40 -9.24 4.59
N SER A 212 0.09 -10.47 4.60
CA SER A 212 0.09 -11.37 3.43
C SER A 212 -1.05 -12.39 3.42
N GLY A 213 -1.86 -12.46 4.46
CA GLY A 213 -3.10 -13.22 4.52
C GLY A 213 -4.32 -12.40 4.12
N ASP A 214 -5.44 -13.08 3.94
CA ASP A 214 -6.75 -12.47 3.67
C ASP A 214 -7.79 -12.89 4.72
N ARG A 215 -8.81 -12.07 4.87
CA ARG A 215 -9.98 -12.41 5.67
C ARG A 215 -10.93 -13.26 4.85
N ARG A 216 -11.55 -14.24 5.51
CA ARG A 216 -12.55 -15.12 4.91
C ARG A 216 -13.96 -14.55 5.10
N LEU A 217 -14.87 -14.94 4.20
CA LEU A 217 -16.30 -14.65 4.35
C LEU A 217 -16.94 -15.58 5.39
N GLY A 218 -16.45 -16.83 5.48
CA GLY A 218 -17.02 -17.84 6.34
C GLY A 218 -18.36 -18.39 5.84
N VAL A 219 -18.59 -18.36 4.54
CA VAL A 219 -19.82 -18.86 3.92
C VAL A 219 -19.57 -20.19 3.22
N PRO A 220 -20.61 -21.05 3.08
CA PRO A 220 -20.52 -22.27 2.29
C PRO A 220 -20.02 -22.01 0.87
N GLY A 221 -19.21 -22.92 0.34
CA GLY A 221 -18.67 -22.82 -1.02
C GLY A 221 -17.57 -21.77 -1.24
N GLU A 222 -17.13 -21.08 -0.20
CA GLU A 222 -16.07 -20.07 -0.28
C GLU A 222 -14.76 -20.58 -0.89
N ASP A 223 -14.49 -21.90 -0.81
CA ASP A 223 -13.30 -22.55 -1.32
C ASP A 223 -13.50 -23.21 -2.70
N LEU A 224 -14.67 -23.05 -3.33
CA LEU A 224 -14.90 -23.56 -4.69
C LEU A 224 -13.96 -22.89 -5.69
N PRO A 225 -13.47 -23.63 -6.71
CA PRO A 225 -12.82 -23.05 -7.88
C PRO A 225 -13.65 -21.90 -8.46
N GLY A 226 -13.02 -20.76 -8.72
CA GLY A 226 -13.69 -19.51 -9.11
C GLY A 226 -13.94 -18.55 -7.95
N SER A 227 -13.74 -18.97 -6.68
CA SER A 227 -13.75 -18.09 -5.52
C SER A 227 -12.33 -17.88 -4.98
N HIS A 228 -11.84 -16.65 -5.06
CA HIS A 228 -10.45 -16.30 -4.71
C HIS A 228 -10.40 -15.08 -3.79
N ALA A 229 -9.29 -14.91 -3.07
CA ALA A 229 -9.01 -13.65 -2.42
C ALA A 229 -8.65 -12.58 -3.47
N ALA A 230 -9.22 -11.38 -3.37
CA ALA A 230 -8.87 -10.28 -4.26
C ALA A 230 -7.36 -9.97 -4.23
N ARG A 231 -6.70 -10.19 -3.08
CA ARG A 231 -5.25 -10.08 -2.92
C ARG A 231 -4.47 -10.97 -3.89
N GLU A 232 -4.95 -12.19 -4.17
CA GLU A 232 -4.29 -13.11 -5.10
C GLU A 232 -4.39 -12.60 -6.53
N PHE A 233 -5.55 -12.06 -6.92
CA PHE A 233 -5.75 -11.44 -8.23
C PHE A 233 -4.89 -10.17 -8.38
N VAL A 234 -4.83 -9.33 -7.34
CA VAL A 234 -3.96 -8.13 -7.30
C VAL A 234 -2.49 -8.50 -7.44
N ALA A 235 -2.01 -9.50 -6.71
CA ALA A 235 -0.64 -10.00 -6.79
C ALA A 235 -0.33 -10.59 -8.17
N TRP A 236 -1.27 -11.33 -8.75
CA TRP A 236 -1.17 -11.94 -10.07
C TRP A 236 -1.01 -10.89 -11.17
N TYR A 237 -1.90 -9.89 -11.25
CA TYR A 237 -1.77 -8.88 -12.31
C TYR A 237 -0.57 -7.94 -12.09
N ASN A 238 -0.05 -7.87 -10.87
CA ASN A 238 1.18 -7.14 -10.58
C ASN A 238 2.45 -7.98 -10.74
N GLY A 239 2.35 -9.25 -11.14
CA GLY A 239 3.49 -10.12 -11.40
C GLY A 239 4.26 -10.52 -10.13
N HIS A 240 3.54 -10.79 -9.04
CA HIS A 240 4.15 -11.35 -7.83
C HIS A 240 4.55 -12.81 -8.08
N PRO A 241 5.81 -13.23 -7.84
CA PRO A 241 6.28 -14.58 -8.19
C PRO A 241 5.41 -15.70 -7.61
N ASP A 242 4.98 -15.59 -6.35
CA ASP A 242 4.17 -16.64 -5.70
C ASP A 242 2.75 -16.78 -6.27
N HIS A 243 2.33 -15.87 -7.13
CA HIS A 243 1.00 -15.84 -7.71
C HIS A 243 1.00 -15.87 -9.25
N ALA A 244 2.17 -15.98 -9.86
CA ALA A 244 2.33 -15.94 -11.34
C ALA A 244 1.58 -17.05 -12.04
N ASP A 245 1.59 -18.26 -11.46
CA ASP A 245 0.96 -19.47 -12.03
C ASP A 245 -0.54 -19.58 -11.70
N ARG A 246 -1.12 -18.58 -11.02
CA ARG A 246 -2.56 -18.58 -10.75
C ARG A 246 -3.34 -18.40 -12.04
N SER A 247 -4.46 -19.07 -12.14
CA SER A 247 -5.44 -18.91 -13.21
C SER A 247 -6.78 -18.45 -12.64
N PHE A 248 -7.43 -17.54 -13.35
CA PHE A 248 -8.74 -17.02 -13.01
C PHE A 248 -9.70 -17.29 -14.16
N ASP A 249 -10.92 -17.77 -13.87
CA ASP A 249 -11.92 -17.98 -14.90
C ASP A 249 -12.53 -16.64 -15.33
N LEU A 250 -12.09 -16.17 -16.51
CA LEU A 250 -12.54 -14.92 -17.14
C LEU A 250 -13.49 -15.18 -18.32
N ALA A 251 -13.98 -16.42 -18.48
CA ALA A 251 -14.81 -16.81 -19.61
C ALA A 251 -16.30 -16.45 -19.44
N GLY A 252 -16.75 -16.20 -18.20
CA GLY A 252 -18.09 -15.72 -17.91
C GLY A 252 -18.25 -14.23 -18.22
N SER A 253 -19.49 -13.77 -18.39
CA SER A 253 -19.79 -12.36 -18.66
C SER A 253 -19.80 -11.49 -17.38
N ARG A 254 -19.85 -12.11 -16.20
CA ARG A 254 -19.96 -11.40 -14.92
C ARG A 254 -18.98 -11.94 -13.89
N ALA A 255 -18.35 -10.99 -13.16
CA ALA A 255 -17.62 -11.26 -11.93
C ALA A 255 -18.24 -10.53 -10.74
N VAL A 256 -18.04 -11.06 -9.53
CA VAL A 256 -18.50 -10.43 -8.29
C VAL A 256 -17.29 -10.12 -7.41
N VAL A 257 -17.22 -8.89 -6.92
CA VAL A 257 -16.21 -8.47 -5.93
C VAL A 257 -16.92 -8.22 -4.60
N VAL A 258 -16.57 -8.97 -3.57
CA VAL A 258 -17.16 -8.85 -2.24
C VAL A 258 -16.34 -7.90 -1.39
N GLY A 259 -16.91 -6.74 -1.08
CA GLY A 259 -16.25 -5.60 -0.41
C GLY A 259 -16.22 -4.38 -1.34
N ASN A 260 -16.23 -3.19 -0.77
CA ASN A 260 -16.32 -1.92 -1.49
C ASN A 260 -15.24 -0.90 -1.09
N GLY A 261 -14.06 -1.38 -0.68
CA GLY A 261 -12.87 -0.54 -0.47
C GLY A 261 -12.09 -0.32 -1.77
N ASN A 262 -11.00 0.48 -1.72
CA ASN A 262 -10.18 0.81 -2.91
C ASN A 262 -9.70 -0.43 -3.67
N VAL A 263 -9.27 -1.50 -2.97
CA VAL A 263 -8.87 -2.76 -3.62
C VAL A 263 -10.00 -3.36 -4.45
N ALA A 264 -11.25 -3.26 -3.98
CA ALA A 264 -12.40 -3.76 -4.73
C ALA A 264 -12.64 -2.93 -5.99
N LEU A 265 -12.50 -1.61 -5.91
CA LEU A 265 -12.61 -0.71 -7.07
C LEU A 265 -11.48 -0.95 -8.07
N ASP A 266 -10.22 -1.12 -7.59
CA ASP A 266 -9.08 -1.47 -8.44
C ASP A 266 -9.32 -2.76 -9.22
N VAL A 267 -9.73 -3.81 -8.52
CA VAL A 267 -10.02 -5.12 -9.12
C VAL A 267 -11.16 -5.02 -10.15
N ALA A 268 -12.24 -4.33 -9.80
CA ALA A 268 -13.37 -4.13 -10.71
C ALA A 268 -12.94 -3.36 -11.97
N ARG A 269 -12.16 -2.30 -11.80
CA ARG A 269 -11.64 -1.49 -12.89
C ARG A 269 -10.74 -2.30 -13.83
N ILE A 270 -9.77 -3.06 -13.29
CA ILE A 270 -8.86 -3.89 -14.10
C ILE A 270 -9.62 -4.94 -14.91
N LEU A 271 -10.65 -5.57 -14.34
CA LEU A 271 -11.44 -6.59 -15.03
C LEU A 271 -12.23 -6.06 -16.24
N VAL A 272 -12.66 -4.79 -16.20
CA VAL A 272 -13.46 -4.18 -17.28
C VAL A 272 -12.67 -3.19 -18.14
N SER A 273 -11.41 -2.92 -17.81
CA SER A 273 -10.58 -2.01 -18.59
C SER A 273 -10.29 -2.54 -19.99
N ASP A 274 -10.12 -1.60 -20.92
CA ASP A 274 -9.60 -1.92 -22.25
C ASP A 274 -8.16 -2.42 -22.18
N VAL A 275 -7.88 -3.51 -22.90
CA VAL A 275 -6.56 -4.17 -22.90
C VAL A 275 -5.45 -3.26 -23.41
N GLU A 276 -5.74 -2.42 -24.41
CA GLU A 276 -4.74 -1.49 -24.95
C GLU A 276 -4.39 -0.37 -23.94
N THR A 277 -5.34 0.00 -23.08
CA THR A 277 -5.08 0.88 -21.95
C THR A 277 -4.18 0.19 -20.93
N LEU A 278 -4.49 -1.05 -20.55
CA LEU A 278 -3.67 -1.83 -19.62
C LEU A 278 -2.27 -2.10 -20.15
N ARG A 279 -2.11 -2.31 -21.46
CA ARG A 279 -0.81 -2.53 -22.13
C ARG A 279 0.17 -1.38 -21.92
N ARG A 280 -0.31 -0.17 -21.66
CA ARG A 280 0.53 1.01 -21.41
C ARG A 280 0.97 1.15 -19.96
N THR A 281 0.55 0.24 -19.10
CA THR A 281 0.85 0.22 -17.66
C THR A 281 1.99 -0.77 -17.34
N ASP A 282 2.29 -0.95 -16.05
CA ASP A 282 3.25 -1.96 -15.58
C ASP A 282 2.60 -3.32 -15.24
N ILE A 283 1.42 -3.61 -15.79
CA ILE A 283 0.75 -4.91 -15.64
C ILE A 283 1.66 -6.05 -16.13
N ALA A 284 1.59 -7.20 -15.47
CA ALA A 284 2.36 -8.37 -15.89
C ALA A 284 1.83 -8.95 -17.21
N ASP A 285 2.75 -9.45 -18.08
CA ASP A 285 2.41 -9.93 -19.41
C ASP A 285 1.44 -11.11 -19.43
N HIS A 286 1.58 -12.05 -18.49
CA HIS A 286 0.66 -13.18 -18.35
C HIS A 286 -0.76 -12.74 -18.02
N ALA A 287 -0.89 -11.70 -17.16
CA ALA A 287 -2.18 -11.14 -16.81
C ALA A 287 -2.79 -10.35 -17.97
N LEU A 288 -1.97 -9.57 -18.67
CA LEU A 288 -2.41 -8.84 -19.86
C LEU A 288 -2.94 -9.81 -20.94
N SER A 289 -2.24 -10.93 -21.17
CA SER A 289 -2.67 -11.98 -22.12
C SER A 289 -4.01 -12.60 -21.70
N ALA A 290 -4.17 -12.96 -20.43
CA ALA A 290 -5.42 -13.55 -19.94
C ALA A 290 -6.60 -12.54 -19.99
N LEU A 291 -6.35 -11.26 -19.68
CA LEU A 291 -7.36 -10.22 -19.76
C LEU A 291 -7.75 -9.89 -21.22
N ALA A 292 -6.87 -10.11 -22.19
CA ALA A 292 -7.19 -9.97 -23.61
C ALA A 292 -8.26 -10.97 -24.08
N ASP A 293 -8.28 -12.15 -23.48
CA ASP A 293 -9.25 -13.21 -23.76
C ASP A 293 -10.49 -13.15 -22.84
N SER A 294 -10.55 -12.17 -21.93
CA SER A 294 -11.62 -12.02 -20.96
C SER A 294 -12.95 -11.66 -21.63
N ARG A 295 -14.01 -12.34 -21.19
CA ARG A 295 -15.39 -12.07 -21.58
C ARG A 295 -16.20 -11.32 -20.52
N ILE A 296 -15.54 -10.87 -19.46
CA ILE A 296 -16.18 -10.09 -18.38
C ILE A 296 -16.67 -8.76 -18.95
N GLU A 297 -17.96 -8.56 -18.93
CA GLU A 297 -18.65 -7.32 -19.34
C GLU A 297 -19.18 -6.54 -18.14
N GLU A 298 -19.45 -7.24 -17.03
CA GLU A 298 -20.00 -6.65 -15.82
C GLU A 298 -19.25 -7.13 -14.58
N VAL A 299 -18.93 -6.18 -13.70
CA VAL A 299 -18.42 -6.47 -12.35
C VAL A 299 -19.39 -5.90 -11.32
N VAL A 300 -19.97 -6.77 -10.48
CA VAL A 300 -20.80 -6.36 -9.35
C VAL A 300 -19.92 -6.24 -8.10
N VAL A 301 -19.88 -5.05 -7.51
CA VAL A 301 -19.14 -4.76 -6.28
C VAL A 301 -20.12 -4.70 -5.11
N LEU A 302 -19.98 -5.60 -4.15
CA LEU A 302 -20.91 -5.75 -3.04
C LEU A 302 -20.47 -5.00 -1.79
N GLY A 303 -21.37 -4.17 -1.25
CA GLY A 303 -21.22 -3.54 0.07
C GLY A 303 -22.26 -4.09 1.06
N ARG A 304 -21.81 -4.62 2.21
CA ARG A 304 -22.71 -5.16 3.24
C ARG A 304 -23.61 -4.10 3.88
N ARG A 305 -23.13 -2.87 3.97
CA ARG A 305 -23.85 -1.73 4.56
C ARG A 305 -24.36 -0.80 3.48
N GLY A 306 -25.14 0.21 3.87
CA GLY A 306 -25.62 1.24 2.97
C GLY A 306 -24.50 2.08 2.31
N PRO A 307 -24.84 2.89 1.29
CA PRO A 307 -23.90 3.70 0.51
C PRO A 307 -23.12 4.71 1.38
N GLU A 308 -23.70 5.21 2.48
CA GLU A 308 -23.05 6.10 3.44
C GLU A 308 -21.86 5.46 4.16
N HIS A 309 -21.75 4.14 4.11
CA HIS A 309 -20.69 3.33 4.67
C HIS A 309 -19.69 2.79 3.62
N ALA A 310 -19.73 3.34 2.39
CA ALA A 310 -18.77 2.96 1.36
C ALA A 310 -17.33 3.14 1.84
N ALA A 311 -16.55 2.04 1.82
CA ALA A 311 -15.21 2.01 2.38
C ALA A 311 -14.14 2.56 1.41
N CYS A 312 -14.47 2.72 0.14
CA CYS A 312 -13.58 3.36 -0.84
C CYS A 312 -13.40 4.85 -0.52
N THR A 313 -12.28 5.40 -0.95
CA THR A 313 -12.01 6.84 -0.82
C THR A 313 -12.82 7.63 -1.85
N THR A 314 -13.12 8.88 -1.51
CA THR A 314 -13.87 9.77 -2.41
C THR A 314 -13.13 10.01 -3.73
N PRO A 315 -11.80 10.24 -3.75
CA PRO A 315 -11.04 10.38 -4.99
C PRO A 315 -11.08 9.13 -5.89
N GLU A 316 -10.98 7.93 -5.32
CA GLU A 316 -11.04 6.69 -6.09
C GLU A 316 -12.44 6.46 -6.70
N LEU A 317 -13.47 6.74 -5.92
CA LEU A 317 -14.85 6.66 -6.40
C LEU A 317 -15.12 7.66 -7.54
N LEU A 318 -14.62 8.90 -7.40
CA LEU A 318 -14.75 9.94 -8.42
C LEU A 318 -14.06 9.52 -9.73
N ALA A 319 -12.80 9.11 -9.64
CA ALA A 319 -12.00 8.69 -10.80
C ALA A 319 -12.61 7.48 -11.53
N LEU A 320 -13.23 6.56 -10.78
CA LEU A 320 -13.92 5.40 -11.37
C LEU A 320 -15.01 5.82 -12.34
N GLY A 321 -15.76 6.89 -12.03
CA GLY A 321 -16.87 7.38 -12.87
C GLY A 321 -16.47 8.13 -14.12
N SER A 322 -15.17 8.39 -14.31
CA SER A 322 -14.61 9.11 -15.46
C SER A 322 -13.90 8.17 -16.46
N LEU A 323 -14.02 6.85 -16.28
CA LEU A 323 -13.39 5.86 -17.15
C LEU A 323 -14.05 5.83 -18.54
N PRO A 324 -13.27 5.95 -19.62
CA PRO A 324 -13.83 5.93 -20.97
C PRO A 324 -14.38 4.53 -21.34
N GLY A 325 -15.60 4.48 -21.90
CA GLY A 325 -16.21 3.24 -22.35
C GLY A 325 -16.64 2.27 -21.24
N ILE A 326 -16.69 2.75 -20.00
CA ILE A 326 -17.14 1.98 -18.83
C ILE A 326 -18.24 2.74 -18.12
N ASP A 327 -19.39 2.09 -17.92
CA ASP A 327 -20.47 2.64 -17.12
C ASP A 327 -20.30 2.25 -15.66
N VAL A 328 -20.34 3.25 -14.77
CA VAL A 328 -20.36 3.03 -13.32
C VAL A 328 -21.74 3.36 -12.80
N LEU A 329 -22.40 2.38 -12.22
CA LEU A 329 -23.79 2.41 -11.80
C LEU A 329 -23.91 2.04 -10.32
N VAL A 330 -25.00 2.45 -9.69
CA VAL A 330 -25.44 1.94 -8.38
C VAL A 330 -26.75 1.20 -8.56
N ASP A 331 -26.82 -0.03 -8.03
CA ASP A 331 -28.06 -0.81 -8.00
C ASP A 331 -28.99 -0.23 -6.91
N GLY A 332 -30.13 0.29 -7.33
CA GLY A 332 -31.06 1.01 -6.48
C GLY A 332 -30.88 2.53 -6.51
N VAL A 333 -31.71 3.22 -5.73
CA VAL A 333 -31.71 4.69 -5.64
C VAL A 333 -30.90 5.14 -4.42
N VAL A 334 -29.95 6.03 -4.63
CA VAL A 334 -29.25 6.73 -3.55
C VAL A 334 -29.79 8.16 -3.49
N ASP A 335 -30.45 8.49 -2.40
CA ASP A 335 -30.90 9.86 -2.15
C ASP A 335 -29.81 10.64 -1.41
N ALA A 336 -29.37 11.74 -2.02
CA ALA A 336 -28.38 12.64 -1.43
C ALA A 336 -28.85 14.08 -1.63
N GLY A 337 -29.15 14.74 -0.51
CA GLY A 337 -29.44 16.18 -0.52
C GLY A 337 -28.20 17.01 -0.88
N PRO A 338 -28.37 18.32 -1.13
CA PRO A 338 -27.27 19.21 -1.52
C PRO A 338 -26.17 19.32 -0.44
N ASP A 339 -26.52 19.12 0.83
CA ASP A 339 -25.58 19.16 1.94
C ASP A 339 -24.97 17.79 2.31
N ALA A 340 -25.30 16.73 1.54
CA ALA A 340 -24.74 15.41 1.79
C ALA A 340 -23.23 15.39 1.52
N PRO A 341 -22.48 14.46 2.16
CA PRO A 341 -21.07 14.25 1.83
C PRO A 341 -20.84 14.04 0.33
N THR A 342 -19.78 14.61 -0.23
CA THR A 342 -19.41 14.49 -1.65
C THR A 342 -19.45 13.05 -2.14
N LYS A 343 -18.99 12.09 -1.34
CA LYS A 343 -19.07 10.64 -1.66
C LYS A 343 -20.50 10.18 -1.93
N LEU A 344 -21.47 10.57 -1.11
CA LEU A 344 -22.89 10.24 -1.33
C LEU A 344 -23.47 10.93 -2.55
N GLN A 345 -23.07 12.18 -2.81
CA GLN A 345 -23.50 12.89 -4.03
C GLN A 345 -23.00 12.15 -5.28
N ILE A 346 -21.75 11.68 -5.30
CA ILE A 346 -21.19 10.88 -6.40
C ILE A 346 -21.99 9.58 -6.58
N LEU A 347 -22.29 8.87 -5.50
CA LEU A 347 -23.08 7.63 -5.56
C LEU A 347 -24.52 7.90 -6.04
N ALA A 348 -25.13 9.02 -5.63
CA ALA A 348 -26.43 9.44 -6.11
C ALA A 348 -26.39 9.78 -7.61
N ASP A 349 -25.34 10.41 -8.09
CA ASP A 349 -25.15 10.65 -9.53
C ASP A 349 -25.05 9.32 -10.29
N TYR A 350 -24.32 8.33 -9.76
CA TYR A 350 -24.18 7.01 -10.37
C TYR A 350 -25.50 6.22 -10.36
N SER A 351 -26.34 6.39 -9.35
CA SER A 351 -27.64 5.73 -9.27
C SER A 351 -28.67 6.24 -10.31
N ARG A 352 -28.42 7.43 -10.87
CA ARG A 352 -29.26 8.03 -11.92
C ARG A 352 -28.77 7.73 -13.34
N ARG A 353 -27.58 7.14 -13.48
CA ARG A 353 -27.02 6.83 -14.80
C ARG A 353 -27.77 5.69 -15.47
N THR A 354 -27.89 5.75 -16.77
CA THR A 354 -28.46 4.69 -17.60
C THR A 354 -27.31 3.97 -18.32
N PRO A 355 -27.30 2.62 -18.37
CA PRO A 355 -26.29 1.89 -19.10
C PRO A 355 -26.23 2.26 -20.57
N THR A 356 -25.02 2.45 -21.08
CA THR A 356 -24.77 2.72 -22.50
C THR A 356 -24.63 1.37 -23.24
N PRO A 357 -25.40 1.12 -24.30
CA PRO A 357 -25.25 -0.11 -25.08
C PRO A 357 -23.82 -0.32 -25.58
N GLY A 358 -23.26 -1.50 -25.31
CA GLY A 358 -21.91 -1.87 -25.72
C GLY A 358 -20.79 -1.49 -24.74
N ASN A 359 -21.06 -0.67 -23.74
CA ASN A 359 -20.10 -0.40 -22.67
C ASN A 359 -20.02 -1.58 -21.69
N ARG A 360 -18.81 -1.85 -21.20
CA ARG A 360 -18.63 -2.66 -19.98
C ARG A 360 -19.08 -1.86 -18.77
N ARG A 361 -19.37 -2.54 -17.65
CA ARG A 361 -19.91 -1.83 -16.49
C ARG A 361 -19.45 -2.34 -15.15
N ILE A 362 -19.40 -1.41 -14.18
CA ILE A 362 -19.23 -1.68 -12.76
C ILE A 362 -20.52 -1.31 -12.06
N VAL A 363 -21.11 -2.25 -11.35
CA VAL A 363 -22.36 -2.05 -10.59
C VAL A 363 -22.06 -2.11 -9.10
N LEU A 364 -22.24 -1.00 -8.40
CA LEU A 364 -22.10 -0.94 -6.94
C LEU A 364 -23.44 -1.33 -6.31
N ARG A 365 -23.45 -2.40 -5.53
CA ARG A 365 -24.64 -2.90 -4.85
C ARG A 365 -24.42 -2.87 -3.34
N PHE A 366 -25.21 -2.07 -2.65
CA PHE A 366 -25.13 -1.85 -1.21
C PHE A 366 -26.20 -2.65 -0.45
N GLY A 367 -26.06 -2.75 0.89
CA GLY A 367 -27.00 -3.47 1.75
C GLY A 367 -27.08 -4.97 1.44
N CYS A 368 -26.00 -5.57 0.93
CA CYS A 368 -26.03 -6.93 0.37
C CYS A 368 -24.93 -7.80 1.01
N THR A 369 -25.34 -8.87 1.69
CA THR A 369 -24.45 -9.81 2.40
C THR A 369 -24.39 -11.13 1.65
N PRO A 370 -23.19 -11.63 1.26
CA PRO A 370 -23.04 -12.98 0.71
C PRO A 370 -23.44 -14.05 1.73
N THR A 371 -24.15 -15.08 1.26
CA THR A 371 -24.59 -16.20 2.11
C THR A 371 -24.04 -17.55 1.67
N GLU A 372 -23.70 -17.71 0.39
CA GLU A 372 -23.15 -18.94 -0.16
C GLU A 372 -22.53 -18.67 -1.55
N ALA A 373 -21.38 -19.28 -1.85
CA ALA A 373 -20.91 -19.43 -3.23
C ALA A 373 -21.39 -20.78 -3.75
N ALA A 374 -22.36 -20.75 -4.66
CA ALA A 374 -23.06 -21.94 -5.14
C ALA A 374 -22.51 -22.44 -6.47
N GLY A 375 -22.51 -23.77 -6.68
CA GLY A 375 -22.19 -24.40 -7.93
C GLY A 375 -21.76 -25.86 -7.81
N ALA A 376 -21.74 -26.59 -8.92
CA ALA A 376 -21.38 -28.01 -8.98
C ALA A 376 -19.87 -28.17 -9.32
N GLY A 377 -19.01 -28.06 -8.30
CA GLY A 377 -17.56 -28.23 -8.44
C GLY A 377 -16.80 -26.96 -8.78
N ARG A 378 -17.48 -25.86 -9.11
CA ARG A 378 -16.95 -24.50 -9.25
C ARG A 378 -18.04 -23.49 -8.94
N VAL A 379 -17.66 -22.22 -8.78
CA VAL A 379 -18.64 -21.14 -8.60
C VAL A 379 -19.45 -20.95 -9.88
N GLU A 380 -20.78 -20.94 -9.76
CA GLU A 380 -21.74 -20.65 -10.82
C GLU A 380 -22.66 -19.48 -10.43
N ALA A 381 -22.82 -19.23 -9.12
CA ALA A 381 -23.53 -18.09 -8.59
C ALA A 381 -23.05 -17.72 -7.20
N LEU A 382 -23.24 -16.46 -6.81
CA LEU A 382 -23.14 -16.00 -5.43
C LEU A 382 -24.55 -15.71 -4.89
N LEU A 383 -24.96 -16.47 -3.88
CA LEU A 383 -26.21 -16.22 -3.16
C LEU A 383 -25.98 -15.09 -2.15
N VAL A 384 -26.92 -14.17 -2.12
CA VAL A 384 -26.85 -12.98 -1.28
C VAL A 384 -28.17 -12.76 -0.56
N ALA A 385 -28.10 -12.05 0.57
CA ALA A 385 -29.28 -11.59 1.28
C ALA A 385 -29.21 -10.06 1.44
N ASP A 386 -30.33 -9.41 1.23
CA ASP A 386 -30.49 -8.02 1.61
C ASP A 386 -30.36 -7.88 3.13
N THR A 387 -29.53 -6.93 3.57
CA THR A 387 -29.13 -6.82 4.98
C THR A 387 -30.27 -6.35 5.88
N GLU A 388 -31.25 -5.60 5.34
CA GLU A 388 -32.38 -5.05 6.10
C GLU A 388 -33.59 -5.97 6.06
N SER A 389 -34.01 -6.38 4.86
CA SER A 389 -35.21 -7.19 4.67
C SER A 389 -34.97 -8.69 4.81
N GLY A 390 -33.72 -9.15 4.67
CA GLY A 390 -33.38 -10.56 4.60
C GLY A 390 -33.80 -11.25 3.29
N ALA A 391 -34.30 -10.49 2.31
CA ALA A 391 -34.69 -11.01 1.01
C ALA A 391 -33.48 -11.65 0.31
N ARG A 392 -33.66 -12.86 -0.22
CA ARG A 392 -32.60 -13.62 -0.88
C ARG A 392 -32.60 -13.35 -2.39
N ASP A 393 -31.41 -13.30 -2.94
CA ASP A 393 -31.18 -13.14 -4.37
C ASP A 393 -29.98 -13.98 -4.81
N SER A 394 -29.82 -14.20 -6.10
CA SER A 394 -28.75 -14.96 -6.71
C SER A 394 -28.09 -14.16 -7.83
N ILE A 395 -26.77 -13.99 -7.75
CA ILE A 395 -25.97 -13.32 -8.78
C ILE A 395 -25.20 -14.40 -9.54
N GLU A 396 -25.63 -14.71 -10.76
CA GLU A 396 -24.92 -15.63 -11.65
C GLU A 396 -23.53 -15.07 -11.97
N CYS A 397 -22.47 -15.84 -11.69
CA CYS A 397 -21.07 -15.46 -11.94
C CYS A 397 -20.15 -16.67 -11.90
N GLY A 398 -19.08 -16.68 -12.70
CA GLY A 398 -18.03 -17.69 -12.65
C GLY A 398 -16.83 -17.30 -11.79
N LEU A 399 -16.74 -16.04 -11.39
CA LEU A 399 -15.63 -15.49 -10.62
C LEU A 399 -16.13 -14.64 -9.45
N VAL A 400 -15.70 -15.02 -8.24
CA VAL A 400 -15.92 -14.25 -7.00
C VAL A 400 -14.55 -13.87 -6.41
N LEU A 401 -14.34 -12.56 -6.18
CA LEU A 401 -13.11 -12.01 -5.60
C LEU A 401 -13.42 -11.36 -4.25
N ARG A 402 -12.89 -11.94 -3.17
CA ARG A 402 -13.11 -11.46 -1.80
C ARG A 402 -12.16 -10.32 -1.46
N ALA A 403 -12.67 -9.10 -1.39
CA ALA A 403 -11.95 -7.87 -1.04
C ALA A 403 -12.33 -7.37 0.38
N VAL A 404 -12.46 -8.29 1.35
CA VAL A 404 -12.95 -8.00 2.70
C VAL A 404 -11.83 -7.71 3.71
N GLY A 405 -10.63 -7.49 3.23
CA GLY A 405 -9.47 -7.01 3.98
C GLY A 405 -8.34 -8.02 4.05
N TYR A 406 -7.15 -7.47 4.31
CA TYR A 406 -5.93 -8.23 4.54
C TYR A 406 -5.81 -8.63 6.01
N ARG A 407 -4.96 -9.63 6.27
CA ARG A 407 -4.59 -10.09 7.60
C ARG A 407 -3.08 -10.35 7.66
N GLY A 408 -2.43 -9.96 8.75
CA GLY A 408 -1.07 -10.40 9.04
C GLY A 408 -1.02 -11.91 9.26
N LEU A 409 0.15 -12.48 9.06
CA LEU A 409 0.44 -13.89 9.41
C LEU A 409 1.40 -13.93 10.60
N PRO A 410 1.31 -14.98 11.44
CA PRO A 410 2.26 -15.18 12.53
C PRO A 410 3.70 -15.17 12.04
N ILE A 411 4.58 -14.52 12.80
CA ILE A 411 6.02 -14.57 12.59
C ILE A 411 6.58 -15.56 13.61
N PRO A 412 7.31 -16.60 13.20
CA PRO A 412 7.87 -17.57 14.14
C PRO A 412 8.68 -16.91 15.26
N GLY A 413 8.40 -17.28 16.50
CA GLY A 413 9.06 -16.72 17.68
C GLY A 413 8.52 -15.39 18.19
N LEU A 414 7.49 -14.81 17.56
CA LEU A 414 6.84 -13.60 18.04
C LEU A 414 5.40 -13.84 18.50
N PRO A 415 4.96 -13.19 19.59
CA PRO A 415 3.56 -13.22 20.04
C PRO A 415 2.64 -12.64 18.96
N PHE A 416 1.54 -13.35 18.66
CA PHE A 416 0.60 -12.95 17.61
C PHE A 416 -0.83 -12.90 18.15
N ASP A 417 -1.53 -11.81 17.85
CA ASP A 417 -2.95 -11.65 18.10
C ASP A 417 -3.75 -12.16 16.89
N ASP A 418 -4.30 -13.36 17.01
CA ASP A 418 -5.11 -13.99 15.97
C ASP A 418 -6.37 -13.20 15.64
N ALA A 419 -7.00 -12.54 16.60
CA ALA A 419 -8.22 -11.75 16.38
C ALA A 419 -7.92 -10.49 15.56
N GLY A 420 -6.88 -9.76 15.93
CA GLY A 420 -6.41 -8.56 15.22
C GLY A 420 -5.69 -8.86 13.92
N GLY A 421 -5.08 -10.05 13.80
CA GLY A 421 -4.18 -10.39 12.69
C GLY A 421 -2.90 -9.56 12.72
N THR A 422 -2.34 -9.34 13.92
CA THR A 422 -1.18 -8.50 14.17
C THR A 422 -0.25 -9.14 15.21
N VAL A 423 1.02 -8.72 15.20
CA VAL A 423 1.92 -9.02 16.31
C VAL A 423 1.55 -8.15 17.51
N ALA A 424 1.47 -8.76 18.70
CA ALA A 424 1.15 -8.05 19.93
C ALA A 424 2.21 -6.98 20.23
N ASN A 425 1.80 -5.71 20.37
CA ASN A 425 2.75 -4.63 20.54
C ASN A 425 2.17 -3.41 21.26
N VAL A 426 3.06 -2.62 21.88
CA VAL A 426 2.76 -1.29 22.43
C VAL A 426 3.70 -0.27 21.78
N ALA A 427 3.15 0.67 21.02
CA ALA A 427 3.90 1.69 20.26
C ALA A 427 5.06 1.09 19.42
N GLY A 428 4.84 -0.10 18.87
CA GLY A 428 5.80 -0.81 18.04
C GLY A 428 6.76 -1.73 18.79
N ARG A 429 6.85 -1.69 20.12
CA ARG A 429 7.56 -2.72 20.92
C ARG A 429 6.74 -3.98 20.95
N VAL A 430 7.31 -5.09 20.54
CA VAL A 430 6.66 -6.40 20.71
C VAL A 430 6.52 -6.68 22.20
N VAL A 431 5.35 -7.18 22.63
CA VAL A 431 5.07 -7.49 24.04
C VAL A 431 4.50 -8.89 24.18
N GLU A 432 4.82 -9.54 25.30
CA GLU A 432 4.18 -10.78 25.70
C GLU A 432 2.71 -10.50 26.08
N PRO A 433 1.72 -11.18 25.47
CA PRO A 433 0.31 -10.88 25.70
C PRO A 433 -0.12 -11.03 27.15
N ASP A 434 0.41 -12.03 27.87
CA ASP A 434 0.02 -12.36 29.22
C ASP A 434 0.57 -11.39 30.27
N THR A 435 1.74 -10.84 30.03
CA THR A 435 2.45 -9.99 31.00
C THR A 435 2.53 -8.52 30.59
N GLY A 436 2.36 -8.23 29.30
CA GLY A 436 2.60 -6.90 28.73
C GLY A 436 4.08 -6.49 28.69
N ASN A 437 4.99 -7.38 29.06
CA ASN A 437 6.43 -7.09 29.08
C ASN A 437 6.99 -7.01 27.66
N PRO A 438 7.86 -6.03 27.37
CA PRO A 438 8.52 -5.95 26.08
C PRO A 438 9.43 -7.17 25.83
N VAL A 439 9.36 -7.70 24.60
CA VAL A 439 10.34 -8.68 24.10
C VAL A 439 11.59 -7.93 23.67
N ALA A 440 12.72 -8.22 24.33
CA ALA A 440 13.95 -7.46 24.15
C ALA A 440 14.41 -7.42 22.68
N GLY A 441 14.68 -6.20 22.17
CA GLY A 441 15.19 -5.98 20.82
C GLY A 441 14.19 -6.26 19.69
N GLN A 442 12.92 -6.59 19.97
CA GLN A 442 11.91 -6.91 18.96
C GLN A 442 10.90 -5.78 18.78
N TYR A 443 10.73 -5.34 17.54
CA TYR A 443 9.83 -4.24 17.16
C TYR A 443 9.03 -4.59 15.92
N VAL A 444 7.89 -3.92 15.74
CA VAL A 444 7.03 -4.07 14.56
C VAL A 444 6.64 -2.72 13.97
N ALA A 445 6.49 -2.67 12.64
CA ALA A 445 6.02 -1.48 11.92
C ALA A 445 5.06 -1.86 10.79
N GLY A 446 4.16 -0.95 10.44
CA GLY A 446 3.24 -1.13 9.32
C GLY A 446 2.02 -2.01 9.64
N TRP A 447 1.55 -2.74 8.64
CA TRP A 447 0.31 -3.52 8.78
C TRP A 447 0.41 -4.68 9.77
N ILE A 448 1.57 -5.29 9.90
CA ILE A 448 1.79 -6.32 10.92
C ILE A 448 1.69 -5.78 12.35
N LYS A 449 1.90 -4.45 12.54
CA LYS A 449 1.76 -3.73 13.81
C LYS A 449 0.31 -3.33 14.10
N ARG A 450 -0.40 -2.72 13.11
CA ARG A 450 -1.68 -2.02 13.33
C ARG A 450 -2.88 -2.61 12.59
N GLY A 451 -2.68 -3.68 11.84
CA GLY A 451 -3.67 -4.18 10.89
C GLY A 451 -3.59 -3.45 9.53
N ALA A 452 -4.28 -4.03 8.55
CA ALA A 452 -4.25 -3.56 7.17
C ALA A 452 -5.15 -2.33 6.97
N THR A 453 -4.72 -1.19 7.47
CA THR A 453 -5.43 0.11 7.38
C THR A 453 -4.49 1.21 6.92
N GLY A 454 -5.07 2.27 6.35
CA GLY A 454 -4.34 3.43 5.85
C GLY A 454 -3.67 3.22 4.50
N VAL A 455 -3.09 4.29 3.97
CA VAL A 455 -2.41 4.37 2.68
C VAL A 455 -0.88 4.34 2.83
N ILE A 456 -0.12 4.54 1.76
CA ILE A 456 1.35 4.45 1.78
C ILE A 456 1.96 5.37 2.85
N GLY A 457 1.57 6.65 2.90
CA GLY A 457 2.13 7.62 3.84
C GLY A 457 1.77 7.37 5.31
N THR A 458 0.66 6.69 5.59
CA THR A 458 0.34 6.25 6.96
C THR A 458 1.45 5.37 7.54
N ASN A 459 2.21 4.67 6.68
CA ASN A 459 3.33 3.84 7.12
C ASN A 459 4.52 4.67 7.58
N ARG A 460 4.71 5.90 7.08
CA ARG A 460 5.76 6.80 7.54
C ARG A 460 5.57 7.14 9.02
N TYR A 461 4.36 7.57 9.37
CA TYR A 461 4.03 7.85 10.77
C TYR A 461 4.16 6.60 11.68
N CYS A 462 3.66 5.46 11.21
CA CYS A 462 3.75 4.21 11.94
C CYS A 462 5.21 3.78 12.16
N ALA A 463 6.07 3.96 11.19
CA ALA A 463 7.49 3.67 11.27
C ALA A 463 8.20 4.62 12.24
N ALA A 464 7.92 5.93 12.16
CA ALA A 464 8.47 6.94 13.07
C ALA A 464 8.14 6.63 14.54
N GLU A 465 6.88 6.29 14.86
CA GLU A 465 6.48 5.89 16.22
C GLU A 465 7.29 4.68 16.73
N THR A 466 7.52 3.68 15.87
CA THR A 466 8.31 2.49 16.23
C THR A 466 9.78 2.83 16.42
N VAL A 467 10.36 3.64 15.53
CA VAL A 467 11.76 4.08 15.63
C VAL A 467 11.99 4.93 16.89
N GLU A 468 11.09 5.86 17.22
CA GLU A 468 11.20 6.64 18.48
C GLU A 468 11.16 5.73 19.71
N SER A 469 10.31 4.68 19.71
CA SER A 469 10.29 3.69 20.77
C SER A 469 11.63 2.95 20.89
N LEU A 470 12.19 2.52 19.77
CA LEU A 470 13.50 1.85 19.71
C LEU A 470 14.62 2.76 20.20
N LEU A 471 14.64 4.03 19.80
CA LEU A 471 15.66 5.00 20.21
C LEU A 471 15.54 5.36 21.70
N ALA A 472 14.34 5.40 22.26
CA ALA A 472 14.14 5.55 23.68
C ALA A 472 14.77 4.37 24.46
N ASP A 473 14.51 3.14 24.00
CA ASP A 473 15.07 1.93 24.59
C ASP A 473 16.60 1.88 24.46
N HIS A 474 17.15 2.37 23.35
CA HIS A 474 18.58 2.51 23.16
C HIS A 474 19.21 3.49 24.17
N ARG A 475 18.63 4.70 24.31
CA ARG A 475 19.11 5.73 25.26
C ARG A 475 19.05 5.26 26.72
N GLU A 476 18.10 4.41 27.05
CA GLU A 476 17.91 3.84 28.38
C GLU A 476 18.69 2.52 28.59
N GLY A 477 19.50 2.07 27.62
CA GLY A 477 20.32 0.87 27.73
C GLY A 477 19.52 -0.44 27.79
N ARG A 478 18.29 -0.46 27.26
CA ARG A 478 17.41 -1.64 27.24
C ARG A 478 17.64 -2.58 26.06
N LEU A 479 18.42 -2.16 25.08
CA LEU A 479 18.77 -3.01 23.94
C LEU A 479 19.92 -3.95 24.26
N THR A 480 19.92 -5.13 23.64
CA THR A 480 21.01 -6.10 23.78
C THR A 480 22.24 -5.63 23.00
N THR A 481 23.43 -5.91 23.53
CA THR A 481 24.66 -5.71 22.77
C THR A 481 24.86 -6.89 21.82
N PRO A 482 24.98 -6.65 20.50
CA PRO A 482 25.21 -7.72 19.55
C PRO A 482 26.56 -8.42 19.78
N ALA A 483 26.55 -9.76 19.73
CA ALA A 483 27.77 -10.55 19.89
C ALA A 483 28.63 -10.61 18.61
N GLY A 484 27.98 -10.55 17.43
CA GLY A 484 28.62 -10.59 16.12
C GLY A 484 28.61 -9.25 15.38
N SER A 485 29.31 -9.15 14.27
CA SER A 485 29.32 -7.99 13.38
C SER A 485 28.30 -8.17 12.22
N THR A 486 27.95 -7.08 11.55
CA THR A 486 27.13 -7.14 10.30
C THR A 486 27.87 -7.86 9.17
N ALA A 487 29.22 -7.87 9.20
CA ALA A 487 30.03 -8.62 8.25
C ALA A 487 29.93 -10.14 8.47
N ASP A 488 29.88 -10.60 9.73
CA ASP A 488 29.72 -12.02 10.08
C ASP A 488 28.33 -12.51 9.61
N LEU A 489 27.30 -11.70 9.83
CA LEU A 489 25.96 -12.02 9.33
C LEU A 489 25.91 -12.07 7.81
N THR A 490 26.56 -11.14 7.12
CA THR A 490 26.66 -11.16 5.66
C THR A 490 27.37 -12.41 5.16
N ALA A 491 28.41 -12.88 5.86
CA ALA A 491 29.09 -14.14 5.55
C ALA A 491 28.17 -15.35 5.76
N LEU A 492 27.41 -15.37 6.86
CA LEU A 492 26.41 -16.41 7.14
C LEU A 492 25.32 -16.45 6.07
N VAL A 493 24.77 -15.30 5.70
CA VAL A 493 23.78 -15.19 4.61
C VAL A 493 24.34 -15.76 3.31
N ARG A 494 25.54 -15.36 2.90
CA ARG A 494 26.19 -15.84 1.67
C ARG A 494 26.45 -17.35 1.69
N ALA A 495 26.79 -17.90 2.85
CA ALA A 495 27.00 -19.34 2.98
C ALA A 495 25.71 -20.15 2.77
N ARG A 496 24.56 -19.63 3.23
CA ARG A 496 23.25 -20.27 3.12
C ARG A 496 22.50 -19.94 1.83
N ARG A 497 22.64 -18.71 1.35
CA ARG A 497 22.02 -18.17 0.13
C ARG A 497 23.08 -17.50 -0.73
N PRO A 498 23.87 -18.30 -1.48
CA PRO A 498 24.93 -17.78 -2.37
C PRO A 498 24.37 -16.87 -3.47
N ASP A 499 23.11 -17.09 -3.84
CA ASP A 499 22.32 -16.34 -4.82
C ASP A 499 21.75 -15.02 -4.26
N ALA A 500 21.79 -14.77 -2.95
CA ALA A 500 21.26 -13.55 -2.35
C ALA A 500 21.80 -12.29 -3.04
N LEU A 501 20.91 -11.32 -3.28
CA LEU A 501 21.19 -10.09 -4.01
C LEU A 501 21.37 -8.91 -3.05
N GLY A 502 22.14 -7.91 -3.50
CA GLY A 502 22.31 -6.64 -2.80
C GLY A 502 21.64 -5.46 -3.51
N GLY A 503 21.76 -4.26 -2.94
CA GLY A 503 21.16 -3.05 -3.50
C GLY A 503 21.63 -2.71 -4.93
N GLY A 504 22.87 -3.05 -5.28
CA GLY A 504 23.39 -2.88 -6.63
C GLY A 504 22.71 -3.78 -7.67
N ASP A 505 22.41 -5.02 -7.26
CA ASP A 505 21.76 -6.02 -8.09
C ASP A 505 20.28 -5.68 -8.29
N TRP A 506 19.60 -5.22 -7.23
CA TRP A 506 18.23 -4.69 -7.33
C TRP A 506 18.11 -3.56 -8.35
N ARG A 507 19.05 -2.59 -8.31
CA ARG A 507 19.07 -1.51 -9.31
C ARG A 507 19.33 -1.99 -10.74
N ALA A 508 20.06 -3.10 -10.90
CA ALA A 508 20.26 -3.71 -12.22
C ALA A 508 18.95 -4.34 -12.74
N ILE A 509 18.21 -5.04 -11.88
CA ILE A 509 16.88 -5.56 -12.20
C ILE A 509 15.94 -4.41 -12.57
N ASP A 510 15.84 -3.36 -11.76
CA ASP A 510 14.97 -2.20 -12.05
C ASP A 510 15.32 -1.54 -13.39
N ARG A 511 16.61 -1.38 -13.67
CA ARG A 511 17.07 -0.83 -14.95
C ARG A 511 16.66 -1.72 -16.12
N HIS A 512 16.88 -3.02 -16.02
CA HIS A 512 16.49 -3.98 -17.04
C HIS A 512 15.00 -3.92 -17.34
N GLU A 513 14.14 -3.96 -16.32
CA GLU A 513 12.68 -3.87 -16.47
C GLU A 513 12.25 -2.56 -17.14
N ARG A 514 12.85 -1.43 -16.76
CA ARG A 514 12.56 -0.11 -17.35
C ARG A 514 13.05 0.00 -18.80
N GLU A 515 14.17 -0.64 -19.15
CA GLU A 515 14.69 -0.69 -20.53
C GLU A 515 13.77 -1.50 -21.42
N GLN A 516 13.32 -2.67 -20.97
CA GLN A 516 12.31 -3.47 -21.67
C GLN A 516 10.99 -2.70 -21.78
N GLY A 517 10.59 -1.96 -20.74
CA GLY A 517 9.41 -1.12 -20.75
C GLY A 517 9.47 -0.03 -21.80
N ARG A 518 10.59 0.69 -21.92
CA ARG A 518 10.77 1.72 -22.96
C ARG A 518 10.62 1.16 -24.37
N THR A 519 11.16 -0.03 -24.61
CA THR A 519 11.01 -0.73 -25.89
C THR A 519 9.56 -1.10 -26.16
N ALA A 520 8.80 -1.48 -25.12
CA ALA A 520 7.39 -1.87 -25.20
C ALA A 520 6.40 -0.69 -25.07
N GLY A 521 6.88 0.57 -24.96
CA GLY A 521 6.03 1.77 -24.82
C GLY A 521 5.28 1.87 -23.48
N ARG A 522 5.86 1.32 -22.39
CA ARG A 522 5.27 1.30 -21.05
C ARG A 522 6.31 1.54 -19.94
N PRO A 523 5.91 1.82 -18.71
CA PRO A 523 6.85 2.19 -17.64
C PRO A 523 7.93 1.13 -17.35
N ARG A 524 7.54 -0.15 -17.33
CA ARG A 524 8.42 -1.31 -17.16
C ARG A 524 7.78 -2.59 -17.66
N VAL A 525 8.58 -3.57 -18.00
CA VAL A 525 8.18 -4.98 -18.14
C VAL A 525 8.73 -5.71 -16.92
N LYS A 526 7.83 -6.16 -16.04
CA LYS A 526 8.24 -6.82 -14.80
C LYS A 526 8.80 -8.20 -15.07
N ILE A 527 9.92 -8.53 -14.46
CA ILE A 527 10.40 -9.91 -14.36
C ILE A 527 9.54 -10.61 -13.31
N VAL A 528 8.76 -11.60 -13.74
CA VAL A 528 7.83 -12.35 -12.89
C VAL A 528 8.50 -13.59 -12.29
N ASP A 529 9.35 -14.28 -13.08
CA ASP A 529 10.10 -15.42 -12.60
C ASP A 529 11.25 -14.98 -11.70
N ALA A 530 11.22 -15.47 -10.45
CA ALA A 530 12.25 -15.15 -9.46
C ALA A 530 13.64 -15.63 -9.88
N ALA A 531 13.77 -16.79 -10.57
CA ALA A 531 15.04 -17.30 -11.03
C ALA A 531 15.67 -16.36 -12.08
N VAL A 532 14.86 -15.87 -13.02
CA VAL A 532 15.30 -14.88 -14.02
C VAL A 532 15.71 -13.57 -13.33
N ALA A 533 15.00 -13.13 -12.29
CA ALA A 533 15.38 -11.94 -11.54
C ALA A 533 16.74 -12.12 -10.83
N PHE A 534 17.00 -13.29 -10.26
CA PHE A 534 18.31 -13.62 -9.68
C PHE A 534 19.42 -13.61 -10.72
N GLU A 535 19.19 -14.19 -11.90
CA GLU A 535 20.17 -14.21 -13.01
C GLU A 535 20.51 -12.79 -13.48
N VAL A 536 19.50 -11.94 -13.73
CA VAL A 536 19.69 -10.55 -14.15
C VAL A 536 20.44 -9.73 -13.08
N GLY A 537 20.08 -9.91 -11.81
CA GLY A 537 20.79 -9.28 -10.70
C GLY A 537 22.26 -9.71 -10.61
N ALA A 538 22.52 -11.01 -10.68
CA ALA A 538 23.86 -11.59 -10.60
C ALA A 538 24.76 -11.20 -11.78
N ALA A 539 24.23 -11.18 -13.00
CA ALA A 539 24.97 -10.80 -14.20
C ALA A 539 25.60 -9.40 -14.09
N ALA A 540 24.93 -8.48 -13.39
CA ALA A 540 25.44 -7.14 -13.18
C ALA A 540 26.67 -7.07 -12.25
N ARG A 541 26.99 -8.12 -11.48
CA ARG A 541 28.21 -8.21 -10.66
C ARG A 541 29.44 -8.49 -11.51
N VAL A 542 29.28 -9.26 -12.57
CA VAL A 542 30.38 -9.66 -13.47
C VAL A 542 30.82 -8.50 -14.36
N SER A 543 29.93 -7.53 -14.59
CA SER A 543 30.18 -6.36 -15.45
C SER A 543 30.80 -5.15 -14.69
N ARG A 544 31.06 -5.27 -13.39
CA ARG A 544 31.72 -4.28 -12.54
C ARG A 544 33.13 -4.68 -12.19
#